data_33fe5b7306053aa19795e73e7b6f93a8
#
_entry.id   33fe5b7306053aa19795e73e7b6f93a8
#
_cell.length_a   1.000
_cell.length_b   1.000
_cell.length_c   1.000
_cell.angle_alpha   90.00
_cell.angle_beta   90.00
_cell.angle_gamma   90.00
#
_symmetry.space_group_name_H-M   'P 1'
#
loop_
_entity.id
_entity.type
_entity.pdbx_description
1 polymer ?
#
loop_
_entity_poly.entity_id
_entity_poly.type
_entity_poly.pdbx_seq_one_letter_code
_entity_poly.pdbx_strand_id
1 'polypeptide(L)'
;MQNYSIFSLVKNGLSNHKNWGKAWKNPPLKDEYDVIIIGAGGHGLATAYYLAKEFGVKNVAVLERGWLGGGNVARNTVTVRSNYMRDQSVPFYVKSVELYEGLIKNLNFNMMHSKRTMIDVVLNYPKMRELRRRQLVMDIYGSTYEQISTQRVRELIPSLTGGGPNSRLPIIGGMVHEDAGVNRHDAVAWGYARAADALGVEMHEQTGVLSITRKQDGSVAGVETTKGKVKAKKVVVAVSGHTTTLTETVGLKLPLRTMNLTAFVSEPVKPLVDVIVNCSDLGFYFSQSDKGEMVIGGAPDSAQSFRRDIKQHV
;
A
#
# COMPACT_ATOMS: atom_id res chain seq x y z
N MET A 1 -19.02 -14.34 -5.51
CA MET A 1 -17.80 -14.24 -6.35
C MET A 1 -18.06 -14.91 -7.68
N GLN A 2 -17.70 -14.28 -8.79
CA GLN A 2 -17.79 -14.94 -10.10
C GLN A 2 -16.69 -16.00 -10.18
N ASN A 3 -17.05 -17.26 -10.19
CA ASN A 3 -16.12 -18.33 -10.49
C ASN A 3 -15.84 -18.31 -11.99
N TYR A 4 -14.57 -18.20 -12.37
CA TYR A 4 -14.16 -18.41 -13.75
C TYR A 4 -14.39 -19.88 -14.11
N SER A 5 -15.25 -20.14 -15.10
CA SER A 5 -15.47 -21.48 -15.64
C SER A 5 -14.90 -21.58 -17.03
N ILE A 6 -14.57 -22.79 -17.47
CA ILE A 6 -14.12 -23.04 -18.84
C ILE A 6 -15.17 -22.56 -19.87
N PHE A 7 -16.46 -22.71 -19.54
CA PHE A 7 -17.55 -22.21 -20.39
C PHE A 7 -17.56 -20.68 -20.48
N SER A 8 -17.25 -19.97 -19.39
CA SER A 8 -17.07 -18.50 -19.42
C SER A 8 -15.89 -18.08 -20.29
N LEU A 9 -14.76 -18.80 -20.23
CA LEU A 9 -13.62 -18.54 -21.07
C LEU A 9 -13.94 -18.71 -22.55
N VAL A 10 -14.58 -19.84 -22.92
CA VAL A 10 -15.00 -20.13 -24.31
C VAL A 10 -15.99 -19.07 -24.79
N LYS A 11 -17.03 -18.77 -24.02
CA LYS A 11 -18.04 -17.75 -24.35
C LYS A 11 -17.41 -16.39 -24.58
N ASN A 12 -16.52 -15.97 -23.68
CA ASN A 12 -15.86 -14.67 -23.77
C ASN A 12 -14.85 -14.62 -24.93
N GLY A 13 -14.13 -15.72 -25.18
CA GLY A 13 -13.26 -15.85 -26.36
C GLY A 13 -14.03 -15.74 -27.66
N LEU A 14 -15.14 -16.48 -27.84
CA LEU A 14 -15.99 -16.42 -29.01
C LEU A 14 -16.65 -15.05 -29.23
N SER A 15 -16.94 -14.32 -28.16
CA SER A 15 -17.50 -12.95 -28.23
C SER A 15 -16.39 -11.87 -28.41
N ASN A 16 -15.15 -12.27 -28.61
CA ASN A 16 -13.98 -11.36 -28.66
C ASN A 16 -13.92 -10.43 -27.44
N HIS A 17 -14.24 -10.97 -26.26
CA HIS A 17 -14.29 -10.25 -24.97
C HIS A 17 -15.26 -9.05 -24.96
N LYS A 18 -16.22 -9.01 -25.84
CA LYS A 18 -17.30 -8.01 -25.81
C LYS A 18 -18.29 -8.34 -24.69
N ASN A 19 -18.85 -7.31 -24.08
CA ASN A 19 -19.86 -7.43 -23.02
C ASN A 19 -19.35 -8.01 -21.68
N TRP A 20 -18.11 -7.86 -21.36
CA TRP A 20 -17.63 -8.13 -20.01
C TRP A 20 -18.34 -7.21 -19.02
N GLY A 21 -18.80 -7.78 -17.92
CA GLY A 21 -19.33 -7.01 -16.79
C GLY A 21 -18.24 -6.07 -16.23
N LYS A 22 -18.64 -4.89 -15.78
CA LYS A 22 -17.73 -3.98 -15.08
C LYS A 22 -17.15 -4.69 -13.84
N ALA A 23 -15.87 -4.44 -13.55
CA ALA A 23 -15.18 -5.04 -12.41
C ALA A 23 -15.80 -4.58 -11.07
N TRP A 24 -16.31 -3.36 -11.02
CA TRP A 24 -17.16 -2.79 -9.98
C TRP A 24 -18.18 -1.82 -10.59
N LYS A 25 -19.25 -1.57 -9.86
CA LYS A 25 -20.30 -0.64 -10.27
C LYS A 25 -19.91 0.78 -9.84
N ASN A 26 -20.32 1.76 -10.64
CA ASN A 26 -20.24 3.18 -10.30
C ASN A 26 -21.66 3.77 -10.44
N PRO A 27 -22.58 3.44 -9.52
CA PRO A 27 -23.98 3.87 -9.59
C PRO A 27 -24.09 5.38 -9.29
N PRO A 28 -25.27 6.00 -9.55
CA PRO A 28 -25.56 7.32 -9.02
C PRO A 28 -25.46 7.33 -7.48
N LEU A 29 -25.02 8.45 -6.91
CA LEU A 29 -24.99 8.63 -5.46
C LEU A 29 -26.40 8.58 -4.89
N LYS A 30 -26.57 7.90 -3.75
CA LYS A 30 -27.77 7.97 -2.92
C LYS A 30 -27.73 9.24 -2.06
N ASP A 31 -28.89 9.64 -1.56
CA ASP A 31 -28.98 10.77 -0.64
C ASP A 31 -28.35 10.49 0.73
N GLU A 32 -28.31 9.21 1.13
CA GLU A 32 -27.83 8.81 2.47
C GLU A 32 -27.15 7.43 2.46
N TYR A 33 -26.06 7.33 3.24
CA TYR A 33 -25.35 6.08 3.55
C TYR A 33 -25.16 5.90 5.08
N ASP A 34 -24.98 4.66 5.51
CA ASP A 34 -24.59 4.39 6.90
C ASP A 34 -23.13 4.80 7.12
N VAL A 35 -22.27 4.53 6.16
CA VAL A 35 -20.86 4.89 6.19
C VAL A 35 -20.42 5.46 4.85
N ILE A 36 -19.76 6.61 4.88
CA ILE A 36 -19.01 7.14 3.74
C ILE A 36 -17.52 6.99 4.04
N ILE A 37 -16.79 6.36 3.13
CA ILE A 37 -15.33 6.25 3.17
C ILE A 37 -14.76 7.18 2.12
N ILE A 38 -13.96 8.15 2.54
CA ILE A 38 -13.32 9.11 1.65
C ILE A 38 -11.94 8.58 1.28
N GLY A 39 -11.74 8.29 -0.02
CA GLY A 39 -10.51 7.76 -0.59
C GLY A 39 -10.58 6.27 -0.91
N ALA A 40 -10.43 5.93 -2.20
CA ALA A 40 -10.38 4.56 -2.71
C ALA A 40 -8.93 4.06 -2.88
N GLY A 41 -8.09 4.36 -1.89
CA GLY A 41 -6.77 3.74 -1.74
C GLY A 41 -6.85 2.39 -1.03
N GLY A 42 -5.71 1.74 -0.80
CA GLY A 42 -5.66 0.42 -0.16
C GLY A 42 -6.40 0.35 1.17
N HIS A 43 -6.21 1.33 2.05
CA HIS A 43 -6.90 1.37 3.35
C HIS A 43 -8.40 1.60 3.24
N GLY A 44 -8.85 2.54 2.38
CA GLY A 44 -10.27 2.81 2.20
C GLY A 44 -11.02 1.61 1.63
N LEU A 45 -10.46 0.97 0.61
CA LEU A 45 -11.05 -0.22 -0.03
C LEU A 45 -11.03 -1.44 0.90
N ALA A 46 -9.95 -1.65 1.65
CA ALA A 46 -9.89 -2.71 2.66
C ALA A 46 -10.92 -2.48 3.78
N THR A 47 -11.03 -1.24 4.28
CA THR A 47 -12.04 -0.87 5.29
C THR A 47 -13.44 -1.17 4.78
N ALA A 48 -13.77 -0.77 3.55
CA ALA A 48 -15.06 -1.05 2.93
C ALA A 48 -15.36 -2.56 2.85
N TYR A 49 -14.37 -3.32 2.39
CA TYR A 49 -14.48 -4.77 2.29
C TYR A 49 -14.72 -5.44 3.64
N TYR A 50 -13.92 -5.12 4.65
CA TYR A 50 -14.05 -5.75 5.97
C TYR A 50 -15.32 -5.29 6.72
N LEU A 51 -15.74 -4.05 6.58
CA LEU A 51 -17.03 -3.59 7.12
C LEU A 51 -18.21 -4.42 6.56
N ALA A 52 -18.19 -4.67 5.26
CA ALA A 52 -19.24 -5.45 4.64
C ALA A 52 -19.13 -6.95 4.97
N LYS A 53 -17.91 -7.51 4.94
CA LYS A 53 -17.68 -8.95 5.11
C LYS A 53 -17.85 -9.40 6.56
N GLU A 54 -17.22 -8.71 7.50
CA GLU A 54 -17.13 -9.17 8.89
C GLU A 54 -18.27 -8.60 9.76
N PHE A 55 -18.77 -7.41 9.42
CA PHE A 55 -19.77 -6.71 10.23
C PHE A 55 -21.12 -6.54 9.53
N GLY A 56 -21.28 -7.01 8.29
CA GLY A 56 -22.53 -6.93 7.55
C GLY A 56 -22.98 -5.51 7.17
N VAL A 57 -22.11 -4.51 7.31
CA VAL A 57 -22.42 -3.10 6.98
C VAL A 57 -22.30 -2.92 5.47
N LYS A 58 -23.44 -2.88 4.75
CA LYS A 58 -23.47 -2.88 3.27
C LYS A 58 -23.85 -1.54 2.66
N ASN A 59 -24.59 -0.68 3.38
CA ASN A 59 -24.93 0.66 2.89
C ASN A 59 -23.73 1.61 3.06
N VAL A 60 -22.67 1.31 2.31
CA VAL A 60 -21.38 1.99 2.36
C VAL A 60 -21.06 2.56 0.98
N ALA A 61 -20.64 3.84 0.94
CA ALA A 61 -20.08 4.47 -0.23
C ALA A 61 -18.58 4.69 -0.05
N VAL A 62 -17.78 4.35 -1.06
CA VAL A 62 -16.38 4.76 -1.18
C VAL A 62 -16.31 5.88 -2.22
N LEU A 63 -15.91 7.08 -1.79
CA LEU A 63 -15.82 8.26 -2.64
C LEU A 63 -14.35 8.53 -3.02
N GLU A 64 -14.06 8.56 -4.30
CA GLU A 64 -12.73 8.81 -4.83
C GLU A 64 -12.75 9.99 -5.81
N ARG A 65 -11.88 10.97 -5.60
CA ARG A 65 -11.80 12.16 -6.47
C ARG A 65 -11.27 11.86 -7.87
N GLY A 66 -10.44 10.84 -8.01
CA GLY A 66 -9.88 10.36 -9.27
C GLY A 66 -10.40 8.98 -9.61
N TRP A 67 -9.50 8.03 -9.78
CA TRP A 67 -9.79 6.62 -10.04
C TRP A 67 -9.30 5.75 -8.89
N LEU A 68 -9.85 4.56 -8.74
CA LEU A 68 -9.51 3.62 -7.68
C LEU A 68 -8.00 3.32 -7.68
N GLY A 69 -7.38 3.43 -6.51
CA GLY A 69 -5.95 3.21 -6.35
C GLY A 69 -5.06 4.33 -6.92
N GLY A 70 -5.61 5.35 -7.57
CA GLY A 70 -4.85 6.42 -8.24
C GLY A 70 -4.03 7.35 -7.34
N GLY A 71 -4.10 7.18 -6.01
CA GLY A 71 -3.30 7.89 -5.02
C GLY A 71 -1.93 7.24 -4.78
N ASN A 72 -1.59 7.06 -3.49
CA ASN A 72 -0.33 6.42 -3.08
C ASN A 72 -0.24 4.95 -3.49
N VAL A 73 -1.37 4.26 -3.68
CA VAL A 73 -1.38 2.87 -4.17
C VAL A 73 -0.65 2.78 -5.51
N ALA A 74 -0.98 3.63 -6.48
CA ALA A 74 -0.33 3.63 -7.80
C ALA A 74 1.14 4.12 -7.79
N ARG A 75 1.66 4.55 -6.65
CA ARG A 75 2.98 5.19 -6.52
C ARG A 75 3.86 4.58 -5.43
N ASN A 76 3.49 3.42 -4.91
CA ASN A 76 4.29 2.73 -3.90
C ASN A 76 5.27 1.75 -4.56
N THR A 77 6.22 1.27 -3.76
CA THR A 77 7.27 0.34 -4.20
C THR A 77 6.94 -1.11 -3.87
N VAL A 78 5.67 -1.42 -3.66
CA VAL A 78 5.05 -2.75 -3.54
C VAL A 78 5.60 -3.68 -2.46
N THR A 79 6.46 -3.20 -1.61
CA THR A 79 7.08 -4.01 -0.54
C THR A 79 6.12 -4.21 0.63
N VAL A 80 5.91 -5.47 1.01
CA VAL A 80 5.20 -5.91 2.22
C VAL A 80 6.23 -6.46 3.19
N ARG A 81 6.23 -6.01 4.44
CA ARG A 81 7.19 -6.40 5.46
C ARG A 81 6.70 -6.10 6.87
N SER A 82 7.28 -6.75 7.89
CA SER A 82 6.96 -6.50 9.31
C SER A 82 8.14 -5.99 10.14
N ASN A 83 9.34 -5.87 9.59
CA ASN A 83 10.57 -5.50 10.30
C ASN A 83 10.64 -4.02 10.70
N TYR A 84 9.72 -3.58 11.57
CA TYR A 84 9.66 -2.22 12.10
C TYR A 84 10.29 -2.15 13.51
N MET A 85 10.78 -0.96 13.90
CA MET A 85 11.52 -0.78 15.15
C MET A 85 10.62 -0.58 16.38
N ARG A 86 9.43 0.00 16.19
CA ARG A 86 8.56 0.35 17.32
C ARG A 86 7.73 -0.87 17.71
N ASP A 87 7.80 -1.25 18.98
CA ASP A 87 7.09 -2.39 19.57
C ASP A 87 5.57 -2.35 19.30
N GLN A 88 4.93 -1.18 19.45
CA GLN A 88 3.50 -1.04 19.15
C GLN A 88 3.16 -1.26 17.66
N SER A 89 4.14 -1.11 16.76
CA SER A 89 3.93 -1.25 15.31
C SER A 89 4.14 -2.68 14.84
N VAL A 90 5.02 -3.45 15.45
CA VAL A 90 5.39 -4.79 14.99
C VAL A 90 4.18 -5.72 14.92
N PRO A 91 3.33 -5.88 15.96
CA PRO A 91 2.14 -6.75 15.89
C PRO A 91 1.20 -6.36 14.76
N PHE A 92 1.02 -5.05 14.53
CA PHE A 92 0.18 -4.55 13.45
C PHE A 92 0.71 -4.96 12.08
N TYR A 93 2.03 -4.85 11.86
CA TYR A 93 2.63 -5.22 10.59
C TYR A 93 2.77 -6.73 10.41
N VAL A 94 3.02 -7.50 11.47
CA VAL A 94 2.96 -8.98 11.43
C VAL A 94 1.56 -9.42 10.99
N LYS A 95 0.51 -8.86 11.61
CA LYS A 95 -0.87 -9.15 11.20
C LYS A 95 -1.15 -8.72 9.76
N SER A 96 -0.55 -7.63 9.29
CA SER A 96 -0.68 -7.18 7.91
C SER A 96 -0.06 -8.19 6.93
N VAL A 97 1.13 -8.73 7.23
CA VAL A 97 1.78 -9.78 6.39
C VAL A 97 0.90 -11.02 6.31
N GLU A 98 0.40 -11.53 7.45
CA GLU A 98 -0.53 -12.67 7.47
C GLU A 98 -1.76 -12.43 6.58
N LEU A 99 -2.35 -11.23 6.66
CA LEU A 99 -3.50 -10.87 5.82
C LEU A 99 -3.15 -10.89 4.34
N TYR A 100 -1.97 -10.38 3.95
CA TYR A 100 -1.52 -10.42 2.56
C TYR A 100 -1.32 -11.84 2.05
N GLU A 101 -0.76 -12.76 2.83
CA GLU A 101 -0.62 -14.17 2.45
C GLU A 101 -1.97 -14.85 2.17
N GLY A 102 -3.00 -14.52 2.96
CA GLY A 102 -4.36 -15.05 2.78
C GLY A 102 -5.19 -14.33 1.71
N LEU A 103 -4.74 -13.17 1.25
CA LEU A 103 -5.60 -12.23 0.52
C LEU A 103 -6.02 -12.73 -0.87
N ILE A 104 -5.14 -13.42 -1.59
CA ILE A 104 -5.44 -14.04 -2.91
C ILE A 104 -6.65 -14.97 -2.80
N LYS A 105 -6.65 -15.84 -1.78
CA LYS A 105 -7.75 -16.78 -1.52
C LYS A 105 -9.02 -16.04 -1.10
N ASN A 106 -8.89 -15.08 -0.18
CA ASN A 106 -10.03 -14.36 0.39
C ASN A 106 -10.76 -13.47 -0.64
N LEU A 107 -10.02 -12.84 -1.54
CA LEU A 107 -10.58 -11.97 -2.59
C LEU A 107 -10.87 -12.73 -3.89
N ASN A 108 -10.41 -13.99 -4.03
CA ASN A 108 -10.43 -14.72 -5.29
C ASN A 108 -9.89 -13.86 -6.45
N PHE A 109 -8.72 -13.27 -6.22
CA PHE A 109 -8.07 -12.36 -7.16
C PHE A 109 -6.56 -12.45 -7.03
N ASN A 110 -5.86 -12.71 -8.15
CA ASN A 110 -4.41 -12.82 -8.12
C ASN A 110 -3.74 -11.44 -7.99
N MET A 111 -3.07 -11.22 -6.88
CA MET A 111 -2.32 -9.99 -6.61
C MET A 111 -0.83 -10.15 -6.90
N MET A 112 -0.44 -11.27 -7.50
CA MET A 112 0.96 -11.58 -7.79
C MET A 112 1.86 -11.44 -6.56
N HIS A 113 1.36 -11.94 -5.41
CA HIS A 113 2.13 -11.95 -4.18
C HIS A 113 3.33 -12.88 -4.33
N SER A 114 4.51 -12.34 -4.13
CA SER A 114 5.77 -13.08 -4.14
C SER A 114 6.46 -12.88 -2.79
N LYS A 115 6.51 -13.96 -1.99
CA LYS A 115 7.30 -13.96 -0.76
C LYS A 115 8.78 -13.85 -1.11
N ARG A 116 9.48 -12.91 -0.50
CA ARG A 116 10.90 -12.62 -0.76
C ARG A 116 11.60 -12.23 0.52
N THR A 117 12.83 -12.65 0.64
CA THR A 117 13.73 -12.16 1.68
C THR A 117 14.01 -10.67 1.49
N MET A 118 13.96 -9.91 2.58
CA MET A 118 14.44 -8.53 2.62
C MET A 118 15.79 -8.46 3.32
N ILE A 119 16.71 -7.70 2.76
CA ILE A 119 18.06 -7.52 3.30
C ILE A 119 18.29 -6.04 3.58
N ASP A 120 18.59 -5.71 4.83
CA ASP A 120 19.16 -4.41 5.19
C ASP A 120 20.68 -4.51 5.06
N VAL A 121 21.26 -3.91 4.02
CA VAL A 121 22.72 -3.83 3.83
C VAL A 121 23.28 -2.77 4.75
N VAL A 122 24.36 -3.08 5.48
CA VAL A 122 24.92 -2.24 6.53
C VAL A 122 26.35 -1.81 6.19
N LEU A 123 26.60 -0.50 6.26
CA LEU A 123 27.86 0.11 5.89
C LEU A 123 28.66 0.62 7.09
N ASN A 124 28.04 0.69 8.29
CA ASN A 124 28.71 1.19 9.49
C ASN A 124 28.19 0.53 10.78
N TYR A 125 29.01 0.54 11.82
CA TYR A 125 28.69 -0.06 13.11
C TYR A 125 27.53 0.63 13.88
N PRO A 126 27.35 1.95 13.85
CA PRO A 126 26.16 2.59 14.43
C PRO A 126 24.86 2.04 13.87
N LYS A 127 24.76 1.87 12.55
CA LYS A 127 23.60 1.28 11.90
C LYS A 127 23.40 -0.19 12.29
N MET A 128 24.48 -0.97 12.35
CA MET A 128 24.40 -2.36 12.82
C MET A 128 23.81 -2.46 14.23
N ARG A 129 24.23 -1.58 15.15
CA ARG A 129 23.68 -1.53 16.51
C ARG A 129 22.20 -1.15 16.53
N GLU A 130 21.80 -0.19 15.70
CA GLU A 130 20.38 0.19 15.54
C GLU A 130 19.56 -1.01 15.08
N LEU A 131 20.01 -1.74 14.06
CA LEU A 131 19.28 -2.88 13.50
C LEU A 131 19.26 -4.08 14.45
N ARG A 132 20.29 -4.31 15.24
CA ARG A 132 20.27 -5.30 16.34
C ARG A 132 19.22 -4.98 17.41
N ARG A 133 19.05 -3.70 17.74
CA ARG A 133 17.95 -3.29 18.64
C ARG A 133 16.58 -3.55 18.02
N ARG A 134 16.45 -3.37 16.71
CA ARG A 134 15.23 -3.76 15.97
C ARG A 134 15.02 -5.26 16.05
N GLN A 135 16.05 -6.07 15.88
CA GLN A 135 16.00 -7.54 16.04
C GLN A 135 15.38 -7.92 17.39
N LEU A 136 15.89 -7.35 18.50
CA LEU A 136 15.33 -7.64 19.84
C LEU A 136 13.82 -7.37 19.95
N VAL A 137 13.33 -6.32 19.30
CA VAL A 137 11.90 -6.03 19.25
C VAL A 137 11.17 -7.06 18.38
N MET A 138 11.74 -7.45 17.26
CA MET A 138 11.16 -8.44 16.35
C MET A 138 11.04 -9.82 17.03
N ASP A 139 12.07 -10.24 17.76
CA ASP A 139 12.12 -11.51 18.48
C ASP A 139 10.98 -11.65 19.51
N ILE A 140 10.62 -10.53 20.19
CA ILE A 140 9.49 -10.50 21.14
C ILE A 140 8.16 -10.88 20.46
N TYR A 141 8.00 -10.52 19.19
CA TYR A 141 6.77 -10.74 18.42
C TYR A 141 6.85 -11.92 17.45
N GLY A 142 7.92 -12.75 17.57
CA GLY A 142 8.08 -13.96 16.76
C GLY A 142 8.34 -13.71 15.28
N SER A 143 8.82 -12.51 14.91
CA SER A 143 9.18 -12.18 13.54
C SER A 143 10.68 -12.34 13.32
N THR A 144 11.07 -12.92 12.19
CA THR A 144 12.48 -13.19 11.87
C THR A 144 13.21 -11.88 11.51
N TYR A 145 14.37 -11.66 12.11
CA TYR A 145 15.28 -10.57 11.70
C TYR A 145 16.69 -10.87 12.20
N GLU A 146 17.54 -11.42 11.35
CA GLU A 146 18.80 -11.99 11.74
C GLU A 146 19.99 -11.27 11.14
N GLN A 147 21.09 -11.17 11.91
CA GLN A 147 22.33 -10.61 11.39
C GLN A 147 23.06 -11.63 10.52
N ILE A 148 23.56 -11.15 9.36
CA ILE A 148 24.35 -11.92 8.41
C ILE A 148 25.72 -11.27 8.12
N SER A 149 26.68 -12.12 7.72
CA SER A 149 28.02 -11.69 7.34
C SER A 149 28.02 -10.97 5.98
N THR A 150 29.10 -10.23 5.69
CA THR A 150 29.34 -9.64 4.37
C THR A 150 29.37 -10.67 3.26
N GLN A 151 29.93 -11.85 3.51
CA GLN A 151 29.91 -12.95 2.56
C GLN A 151 28.47 -13.36 2.22
N ARG A 152 27.62 -13.54 3.26
CA ARG A 152 26.21 -13.93 3.04
C ARG A 152 25.41 -12.85 2.31
N VAL A 153 25.70 -11.56 2.55
CA VAL A 153 25.10 -10.46 1.76
C VAL A 153 25.40 -10.63 0.26
N ARG A 154 26.66 -10.96 -0.07
CA ARG A 154 27.08 -11.14 -1.47
C ARG A 154 26.51 -12.38 -2.12
N GLU A 155 26.35 -13.46 -1.36
CA GLU A 155 25.67 -14.68 -1.84
C GLU A 155 24.19 -14.41 -2.19
N LEU A 156 23.52 -13.61 -1.39
CA LEU A 156 22.12 -13.25 -1.61
C LEU A 156 21.92 -12.17 -2.67
N ILE A 157 22.95 -11.35 -2.93
CA ILE A 157 22.94 -10.30 -3.96
C ILE A 157 24.19 -10.46 -4.85
N PRO A 158 24.22 -11.49 -5.73
CA PRO A 158 25.41 -11.76 -6.56
C PRO A 158 25.79 -10.60 -7.50
N SER A 159 24.80 -9.79 -7.89
CA SER A 159 25.02 -8.59 -8.71
C SER A 159 25.71 -7.44 -8.00
N LEU A 160 25.93 -7.53 -6.68
CA LEU A 160 26.56 -6.49 -5.88
C LEU A 160 28.08 -6.51 -6.06
N THR A 161 28.60 -5.69 -6.95
CA THR A 161 30.04 -5.61 -7.28
C THR A 161 30.82 -4.64 -6.41
N GLY A 162 30.15 -3.68 -5.76
CA GLY A 162 30.76 -2.67 -4.90
C GLY A 162 30.89 -3.08 -3.41
N GLY A 163 31.32 -2.15 -2.56
CA GLY A 163 31.32 -2.33 -1.11
C GLY A 163 32.38 -3.28 -0.57
N GLY A 164 33.50 -3.50 -1.31
CA GLY A 164 34.66 -4.25 -0.79
C GLY A 164 35.35 -3.56 0.38
N PRO A 165 36.27 -4.25 1.10
CA PRO A 165 36.89 -3.72 2.32
C PRO A 165 37.69 -2.40 2.10
N ASN A 166 38.21 -2.21 0.89
CA ASN A 166 38.93 -0.98 0.50
C ASN A 166 38.03 0.05 -0.20
N SER A 167 36.71 -0.19 -0.24
CA SER A 167 35.77 0.77 -0.80
C SER A 167 35.56 1.96 0.12
N ARG A 168 35.21 3.13 -0.43
CA ARG A 168 34.75 4.28 0.34
C ARG A 168 33.53 3.96 1.23
N LEU A 169 32.71 2.99 0.82
CA LEU A 169 31.51 2.52 1.51
C LEU A 169 31.60 0.99 1.64
N PRO A 170 32.41 0.48 2.59
CA PRO A 170 32.54 -0.96 2.77
C PRO A 170 31.27 -1.56 3.38
N ILE A 171 30.84 -2.70 2.86
CA ILE A 171 29.77 -3.47 3.47
C ILE A 171 30.36 -4.25 4.65
N ILE A 172 29.81 -4.04 5.83
CA ILE A 172 30.27 -4.71 7.06
C ILE A 172 29.36 -5.88 7.49
N GLY A 173 28.26 -6.09 6.77
CA GLY A 173 27.27 -7.15 7.00
C GLY A 173 25.89 -6.71 6.60
N GLY A 174 24.89 -7.42 7.08
CA GLY A 174 23.49 -7.12 6.84
C GLY A 174 22.57 -7.70 7.90
N MET A 175 21.28 -7.39 7.76
CA MET A 175 20.20 -8.05 8.49
C MET A 175 19.21 -8.64 7.50
N VAL A 176 18.75 -9.86 7.75
CA VAL A 176 17.80 -10.58 6.90
C VAL A 176 16.43 -10.66 7.59
N HIS A 177 15.39 -10.37 6.83
CA HIS A 177 14.00 -10.57 7.19
C HIS A 177 13.32 -11.47 6.15
N GLU A 178 12.94 -12.68 6.54
CA GLU A 178 12.42 -13.69 5.61
C GLU A 178 10.93 -13.54 5.31
N ASP A 179 10.19 -12.88 6.21
CA ASP A 179 8.74 -12.70 6.07
C ASP A 179 8.37 -11.40 5.36
N ALA A 180 9.09 -11.09 4.29
CA ALA A 180 8.77 -9.98 3.41
C ALA A 180 8.22 -10.49 2.07
N GLY A 181 7.75 -9.57 1.24
CA GLY A 181 7.26 -9.90 -0.08
C GLY A 181 6.99 -8.67 -0.93
N VAL A 182 6.66 -8.92 -2.18
CA VAL A 182 6.19 -7.91 -3.12
C VAL A 182 4.81 -8.29 -3.67
N ASN A 183 3.99 -7.28 -3.96
CA ASN A 183 2.67 -7.45 -4.56
C ASN A 183 2.48 -6.50 -5.73
N ARG A 184 1.54 -6.80 -6.61
CA ARG A 184 0.99 -5.79 -7.52
C ARG A 184 0.00 -4.91 -6.75
N HIS A 185 0.38 -3.67 -6.51
CA HIS A 185 -0.40 -2.70 -5.72
C HIS A 185 -1.75 -2.35 -6.36
N ASP A 186 -1.80 -2.24 -7.70
CA ASP A 186 -3.03 -2.07 -8.47
C ASP A 186 -3.97 -3.26 -8.30
N ALA A 187 -3.43 -4.48 -8.41
CA ALA A 187 -4.20 -5.71 -8.22
C ALA A 187 -4.76 -5.85 -6.79
N VAL A 188 -4.03 -5.39 -5.77
CA VAL A 188 -4.53 -5.34 -4.38
C VAL A 188 -5.75 -4.42 -4.29
N ALA A 189 -5.66 -3.20 -4.83
CA ALA A 189 -6.77 -2.25 -4.82
C ALA A 189 -7.99 -2.80 -5.59
N TRP A 190 -7.77 -3.33 -6.78
CA TRP A 190 -8.84 -3.92 -7.61
C TRP A 190 -9.46 -5.15 -6.99
N GLY A 191 -8.68 -5.99 -6.33
CA GLY A 191 -9.18 -7.15 -5.60
C GLY A 191 -10.13 -6.76 -4.48
N TYR A 192 -9.74 -5.80 -3.65
CA TYR A 192 -10.62 -5.25 -2.62
C TYR A 192 -11.87 -4.58 -3.19
N ALA A 193 -11.73 -3.75 -4.23
CA ALA A 193 -12.86 -3.07 -4.85
C ALA A 193 -13.90 -4.06 -5.40
N ARG A 194 -13.45 -5.08 -6.15
CA ARG A 194 -14.33 -6.13 -6.67
C ARG A 194 -15.04 -6.89 -5.56
N ALA A 195 -14.32 -7.26 -4.52
CA ALA A 195 -14.89 -8.02 -3.42
C ALA A 195 -15.87 -7.18 -2.60
N ALA A 196 -15.58 -5.90 -2.37
CA ALA A 196 -16.47 -4.98 -1.68
C ALA A 196 -17.75 -4.69 -2.50
N ASP A 197 -17.61 -4.45 -3.82
CA ASP A 197 -18.78 -4.27 -4.72
C ASP A 197 -19.68 -5.52 -4.74
N ALA A 198 -19.10 -6.72 -4.77
CA ALA A 198 -19.85 -7.98 -4.71
C ALA A 198 -20.64 -8.14 -3.38
N LEU A 199 -20.20 -7.49 -2.30
CA LEU A 199 -20.88 -7.45 -1.01
C LEU A 199 -21.90 -6.30 -0.90
N GLY A 200 -22.04 -5.46 -1.93
CA GLY A 200 -23.02 -4.38 -1.99
C GLY A 200 -22.49 -2.99 -1.63
N VAL A 201 -21.19 -2.85 -1.43
CA VAL A 201 -20.54 -1.53 -1.26
C VAL A 201 -20.52 -0.79 -2.60
N GLU A 202 -20.81 0.50 -2.59
CA GLU A 202 -20.82 1.32 -3.81
C GLU A 202 -19.49 2.09 -3.96
N MET A 203 -18.92 2.01 -5.17
CA MET A 203 -17.71 2.74 -5.56
C MET A 203 -18.08 3.94 -6.41
N HIS A 204 -17.64 5.13 -6.01
CA HIS A 204 -17.92 6.38 -6.74
C HIS A 204 -16.62 7.06 -7.12
N GLU A 205 -16.14 6.78 -8.32
CA GLU A 205 -15.00 7.46 -8.92
C GLU A 205 -15.39 8.86 -9.42
N GLN A 206 -14.39 9.70 -9.64
CA GLN A 206 -14.57 11.10 -10.06
C GLN A 206 -15.56 11.86 -9.15
N THR A 207 -15.49 11.58 -7.85
CA THR A 207 -16.37 12.15 -6.83
C THR A 207 -15.51 12.70 -5.69
N GLY A 208 -15.07 13.93 -5.83
CA GLY A 208 -14.23 14.61 -4.84
C GLY A 208 -15.05 15.06 -3.64
N VAL A 209 -14.59 14.77 -2.43
CA VAL A 209 -15.16 15.33 -1.20
C VAL A 209 -14.49 16.66 -0.92
N LEU A 210 -15.30 17.72 -0.79
CA LEU A 210 -14.88 19.09 -0.54
C LEU A 210 -14.81 19.38 0.95
N SER A 211 -15.79 18.90 1.72
CA SER A 211 -15.87 19.09 3.17
C SER A 211 -16.68 17.99 3.85
N ILE A 212 -16.42 17.80 5.13
CA ILE A 212 -17.28 17.01 6.02
C ILE A 212 -18.28 17.98 6.64
N THR A 213 -19.56 17.60 6.69
CA THR A 213 -20.63 18.45 7.24
C THR A 213 -21.05 17.97 8.65
N ARG A 214 -21.49 18.91 9.49
CA ARG A 214 -21.90 18.67 10.89
C ARG A 214 -23.35 19.09 11.09
N LYS A 215 -24.00 18.42 12.03
CA LYS A 215 -25.29 18.84 12.61
C LYS A 215 -25.08 19.98 13.63
N GLN A 216 -26.18 20.55 14.10
CA GLN A 216 -26.14 21.58 15.13
C GLN A 216 -25.54 21.10 16.47
N ASP A 217 -25.72 19.81 16.79
CA ASP A 217 -25.14 19.16 17.98
C ASP A 217 -23.64 18.85 17.84
N GLY A 218 -23.02 19.19 16.70
CA GLY A 218 -21.62 18.93 16.39
C GLY A 218 -21.32 17.54 15.83
N SER A 219 -22.29 16.63 15.82
CA SER A 219 -22.11 15.30 15.20
C SER A 219 -22.00 15.38 13.66
N VAL A 220 -21.45 14.33 13.05
CA VAL A 220 -21.34 14.24 11.59
C VAL A 220 -22.73 14.19 10.95
N ALA A 221 -22.95 15.00 9.91
CA ALA A 221 -24.16 15.00 9.10
C ALA A 221 -23.94 14.28 7.76
N GLY A 222 -22.73 14.33 7.22
CA GLY A 222 -22.38 13.76 5.92
C GLY A 222 -21.18 14.46 5.29
N VAL A 223 -21.21 14.56 3.98
CA VAL A 223 -20.15 15.22 3.19
C VAL A 223 -20.74 16.10 2.10
N GLU A 224 -19.98 17.12 1.72
CA GLU A 224 -20.20 17.88 0.49
C GLU A 224 -19.23 17.39 -0.58
N THR A 225 -19.73 17.07 -1.74
CA THR A 225 -18.94 16.51 -2.85
C THR A 225 -19.05 17.35 -4.10
N THR A 226 -18.20 17.10 -5.10
CA THR A 226 -18.30 17.69 -6.43
C THR A 226 -19.60 17.32 -7.17
N LYS A 227 -20.36 16.36 -6.66
CA LYS A 227 -21.65 15.88 -7.22
C LYS A 227 -22.85 16.18 -6.32
N GLY A 228 -22.67 17.00 -5.29
CA GLY A 228 -23.74 17.36 -4.35
C GLY A 228 -23.49 16.88 -2.93
N LYS A 229 -24.45 17.15 -2.05
CA LYS A 229 -24.39 16.78 -0.63
C LYS A 229 -24.95 15.39 -0.42
N VAL A 230 -24.27 14.62 0.43
CA VAL A 230 -24.66 13.24 0.78
C VAL A 230 -24.66 13.11 2.30
N LYS A 231 -25.74 12.61 2.86
CA LYS A 231 -25.85 12.34 4.30
C LYS A 231 -25.10 11.06 4.67
N ALA A 232 -24.55 11.05 5.89
CA ALA A 232 -23.93 9.84 6.44
C ALA A 232 -24.04 9.80 7.95
N LYS A 233 -24.23 8.60 8.51
CA LYS A 233 -24.17 8.37 9.96
C LYS A 233 -22.72 8.40 10.45
N LYS A 234 -21.78 7.91 9.62
CA LYS A 234 -20.33 7.88 9.91
C LYS A 234 -19.53 8.25 8.68
N VAL A 235 -18.42 8.94 8.88
CA VAL A 235 -17.46 9.29 7.83
C VAL A 235 -16.09 8.79 8.22
N VAL A 236 -15.46 8.03 7.33
CA VAL A 236 -14.09 7.54 7.46
C VAL A 236 -13.21 8.32 6.50
N VAL A 237 -12.12 8.90 7.01
CA VAL A 237 -11.13 9.64 6.20
C VAL A 237 -9.93 8.74 5.94
N ALA A 238 -9.75 8.30 4.69
CA ALA A 238 -8.68 7.41 4.24
C ALA A 238 -7.88 8.01 3.07
N VAL A 239 -7.50 9.29 3.18
CA VAL A 239 -6.91 10.08 2.10
C VAL A 239 -5.42 10.40 2.31
N SER A 240 -4.76 9.65 3.20
CA SER A 240 -3.31 9.75 3.43
C SER A 240 -2.87 11.21 3.71
N GLY A 241 -1.96 11.77 2.92
CA GLY A 241 -1.43 13.12 3.11
C GLY A 241 -2.44 14.27 3.02
N HIS A 242 -3.67 14.01 2.56
CA HIS A 242 -4.74 15.02 2.51
C HIS A 242 -5.68 14.98 3.72
N THR A 243 -5.36 14.16 4.72
CA THR A 243 -6.22 13.97 5.89
C THR A 243 -6.47 15.28 6.64
N THR A 244 -5.42 16.06 6.92
CA THR A 244 -5.55 17.36 7.62
C THR A 244 -6.45 18.34 6.87
N THR A 245 -6.35 18.41 5.55
CA THR A 245 -7.19 19.28 4.73
C THR A 245 -8.68 19.00 4.91
N LEU A 246 -9.07 17.72 5.04
CA LEU A 246 -10.47 17.36 5.27
C LEU A 246 -10.88 17.51 6.72
N THR A 247 -10.03 17.12 7.67
CA THR A 247 -10.39 17.19 9.10
C THR A 247 -10.47 18.64 9.59
N GLU A 248 -9.74 19.58 8.98
CA GLU A 248 -9.85 21.00 9.27
C GLU A 248 -11.23 21.57 8.91
N THR A 249 -11.96 21.00 7.96
CA THR A 249 -13.34 21.43 7.63
C THR A 249 -14.32 21.23 8.78
N VAL A 250 -13.98 20.38 9.74
CA VAL A 250 -14.73 20.16 10.98
C VAL A 250 -13.98 20.66 12.23
N GLY A 251 -12.95 21.49 12.06
CA GLY A 251 -12.21 22.10 13.15
C GLY A 251 -11.24 21.14 13.87
N LEU A 252 -11.00 19.95 13.31
CA LEU A 252 -10.07 18.96 13.90
C LEU A 252 -8.68 19.14 13.28
N LYS A 253 -7.74 19.63 14.06
CA LYS A 253 -6.33 19.74 13.69
C LYS A 253 -5.56 18.51 14.14
N LEU A 254 -4.95 17.80 13.19
CA LEU A 254 -4.12 16.62 13.45
C LEU A 254 -2.64 17.00 13.37
N PRO A 255 -1.77 16.42 14.21
CA PRO A 255 -0.32 16.67 14.20
C PRO A 255 0.35 15.90 13.05
N LEU A 256 -0.15 16.07 11.82
CA LEU A 256 0.35 15.38 10.62
C LEU A 256 1.05 16.37 9.70
N ARG A 257 2.18 15.95 9.16
CA ARG A 257 2.89 16.63 8.07
C ARG A 257 3.01 15.68 6.88
N THR A 258 2.78 16.21 5.69
CA THR A 258 2.91 15.44 4.45
C THR A 258 4.28 15.71 3.85
N MET A 259 5.00 14.64 3.53
CA MET A 259 6.29 14.68 2.85
C MET A 259 6.22 13.81 1.60
N ASN A 260 6.85 14.25 0.53
CA ASN A 260 6.95 13.45 -0.68
C ASN A 260 8.05 12.39 -0.53
N LEU A 261 7.75 11.19 -0.99
CA LEU A 261 8.72 10.13 -1.22
C LEU A 261 8.96 10.03 -2.72
N THR A 262 10.21 9.85 -3.11
CA THR A 262 10.57 9.67 -4.51
C THR A 262 10.77 8.18 -4.80
N ALA A 263 10.18 7.71 -5.88
CA ALA A 263 10.38 6.37 -6.39
C ALA A 263 10.58 6.40 -7.90
N PHE A 264 11.39 5.46 -8.39
CA PHE A 264 11.71 5.28 -9.81
C PHE A 264 11.40 3.86 -10.23
N VAL A 265 11.11 3.70 -11.51
CA VAL A 265 10.96 2.40 -12.16
C VAL A 265 11.83 2.41 -13.41
N SER A 266 12.67 1.39 -13.58
CA SER A 266 13.50 1.25 -14.78
C SER A 266 12.74 0.63 -15.93
N GLU A 267 13.32 0.62 -17.11
CA GLU A 267 12.96 -0.33 -18.16
C GLU A 267 13.12 -1.77 -17.64
N PRO A 268 12.35 -2.73 -18.16
CA PRO A 268 12.49 -4.14 -17.81
C PRO A 268 13.89 -4.68 -18.13
N VAL A 269 14.49 -5.37 -17.17
CA VAL A 269 15.77 -6.06 -17.33
C VAL A 269 15.60 -7.54 -17.00
N LYS A 270 16.54 -8.37 -17.42
CA LYS A 270 16.57 -9.80 -17.05
C LYS A 270 16.58 -9.94 -15.52
N PRO A 271 16.13 -11.07 -14.96
CA PRO A 271 16.22 -11.34 -13.52
C PRO A 271 17.63 -11.07 -13.01
N LEU A 272 17.74 -10.14 -12.07
CA LEU A 272 18.99 -9.64 -11.50
C LEU A 272 19.01 -9.77 -9.98
N VAL A 273 17.88 -9.55 -9.31
CA VAL A 273 17.76 -9.52 -7.85
C VAL A 273 16.46 -10.17 -7.41
N ASP A 274 16.58 -11.27 -6.67
CA ASP A 274 15.41 -12.01 -6.13
C ASP A 274 14.99 -11.54 -4.73
N VAL A 275 15.80 -10.69 -4.10
CA VAL A 275 15.57 -10.16 -2.75
C VAL A 275 15.15 -8.70 -2.81
N ILE A 276 14.55 -8.22 -1.71
CA ILE A 276 14.32 -6.80 -1.48
C ILE A 276 15.55 -6.25 -0.76
N VAL A 277 16.19 -5.26 -1.34
CA VAL A 277 17.40 -4.66 -0.77
C VAL A 277 17.07 -3.29 -0.18
N ASN A 278 17.46 -3.07 1.06
CA ASN A 278 17.41 -1.77 1.72
C ASN A 278 18.82 -1.36 2.19
N CYS A 279 19.18 -0.12 1.95
CA CYS A 279 20.39 0.49 2.48
C CYS A 279 20.05 1.82 3.13
N SER A 280 19.68 1.77 4.41
CA SER A 280 19.25 2.96 5.16
C SER A 280 20.39 3.99 5.32
N ASP A 281 21.65 3.55 5.29
CA ASP A 281 22.82 4.44 5.35
C ASP A 281 22.90 5.38 4.13
N LEU A 282 22.41 4.92 2.99
CA LEU A 282 22.36 5.68 1.73
C LEU A 282 20.97 6.21 1.41
N GLY A 283 19.98 5.88 2.26
CA GLY A 283 18.61 6.37 2.11
C GLY A 283 17.86 5.81 0.90
N PHE A 284 18.21 4.62 0.41
CA PHE A 284 17.50 3.99 -0.69
C PHE A 284 17.17 2.51 -0.44
N TYR A 285 16.21 2.02 -1.16
CA TYR A 285 15.86 0.60 -1.23
C TYR A 285 15.39 0.25 -2.64
N PHE A 286 15.50 -1.03 -3.01
CA PHE A 286 15.04 -1.50 -4.31
C PHE A 286 14.60 -2.96 -4.29
N SER A 287 13.80 -3.32 -5.28
CA SER A 287 13.42 -4.70 -5.60
C SER A 287 13.19 -4.81 -7.11
N GLN A 288 13.15 -6.03 -7.63
CA GLN A 288 12.76 -6.25 -9.02
C GLN A 288 11.30 -6.70 -9.10
N SER A 289 10.53 -6.08 -9.99
CA SER A 289 9.12 -6.40 -10.20
C SER A 289 8.92 -7.71 -10.95
N ASP A 290 7.68 -8.20 -11.00
CA ASP A 290 7.26 -9.35 -11.80
C ASP A 290 7.43 -9.14 -13.32
N LYS A 291 7.52 -7.90 -13.75
CA LYS A 291 7.76 -7.53 -15.16
C LYS A 291 9.23 -7.32 -15.50
N GLY A 292 10.12 -7.44 -14.51
CA GLY A 292 11.55 -7.24 -14.68
C GLY A 292 12.05 -5.81 -14.41
N GLU A 293 11.18 -4.85 -14.13
CA GLU A 293 11.59 -3.48 -13.80
C GLU A 293 12.25 -3.42 -12.42
N MET A 294 13.31 -2.63 -12.29
CA MET A 294 13.85 -2.27 -10.97
C MET A 294 12.99 -1.16 -10.36
N VAL A 295 12.39 -1.45 -9.24
CA VAL A 295 11.60 -0.49 -8.46
C VAL A 295 12.48 0.05 -7.35
N ILE A 296 12.83 1.34 -7.41
CA ILE A 296 13.77 1.98 -6.51
C ILE A 296 13.05 3.07 -5.72
N GLY A 297 13.12 3.04 -4.41
CA GLY A 297 12.62 4.09 -3.53
C GLY A 297 13.73 4.79 -2.79
N GLY A 298 13.54 6.07 -2.51
CA GLY A 298 14.54 6.90 -1.82
C GLY A 298 14.03 7.56 -0.54
N ALA A 299 14.89 8.34 0.08
CA ALA A 299 14.58 9.14 1.25
C ALA A 299 13.48 10.18 0.98
N PRO A 300 12.72 10.59 2.00
CA PRO A 300 11.73 11.63 1.84
C PRO A 300 12.37 12.99 1.49
N ASP A 301 11.70 13.77 0.65
CA ASP A 301 12.01 15.17 0.45
C ASP A 301 11.77 15.92 1.77
N SER A 302 12.69 16.80 2.16
CA SER A 302 12.60 17.60 3.38
C SER A 302 11.48 18.66 3.32
N ALA A 303 11.01 19.01 2.12
CA ALA A 303 9.94 19.98 1.93
C ALA A 303 8.56 19.34 2.06
N GLN A 304 7.68 19.97 2.85
CA GLN A 304 6.27 19.60 2.86
C GLN A 304 5.64 19.89 1.49
N SER A 305 5.00 18.90 0.88
CA SER A 305 4.39 19.07 -0.43
C SER A 305 3.21 18.11 -0.62
N PHE A 306 2.17 18.63 -1.29
CA PHE A 306 1.05 17.82 -1.81
C PHE A 306 1.21 17.50 -3.31
N ARG A 307 2.33 17.90 -3.91
CA ARG A 307 2.62 17.65 -5.32
C ARG A 307 2.85 16.16 -5.55
N ARG A 308 2.40 15.69 -6.70
CA ARG A 308 2.61 14.33 -7.19
C ARG A 308 3.67 14.27 -8.30
N ASP A 309 4.15 15.42 -8.70
CA ASP A 309 5.14 15.57 -9.77
C ASP A 309 6.55 15.40 -9.21
N ILE A 310 7.44 14.86 -10.02
CA ILE A 310 8.86 14.76 -9.70
C ILE A 310 9.42 16.19 -9.62
N LYS A 311 9.98 16.57 -8.47
CA LYS A 311 10.84 17.75 -8.42
C LYS A 311 12.18 17.37 -9.03
N GLN A 312 12.57 18.02 -10.09
CA GLN A 312 13.97 18.04 -10.51
C GLN A 312 14.73 18.80 -9.43
N HIS A 313 15.59 18.09 -8.72
CA HIS A 313 16.64 18.74 -7.93
C HIS A 313 17.72 19.19 -8.92
N VAL A 314 17.84 20.49 -9.07
CA VAL A 314 18.94 21.12 -9.78
C VAL A 314 20.18 21.05 -8.91
#